data_f5e558fb56e73a3783b523aa549b5fc6
#
_entry.id   f5e558fb56e73a3783b523aa549b5fc6
#
_cell.length_a   1.000
_cell.length_b   1.000
_cell.length_c   1.000
_cell.angle_alpha   90.00
_cell.angle_beta   90.00
_cell.angle_gamma   90.00
#
_symmetry.space_group_name_H-M   'P 1'
#
loop_
_entity.id
_entity.type
_entity.pdbx_description
1 polymer ?
#
loop_
_entity_poly.entity_id
_entity_poly.type
_entity_poly.pdbx_seq_one_letter_code
_entity_poly.pdbx_strand_id
1 'polypeptide(L)'
;MKPLALVFLGGGIGASLRHLLGGAAQALSRSATFPWGTFAVNVSGCFVIGLLAHLSEARGVPSGGARTFLFVGVLGGYTTFSSFGNETVNLLRGGEALAAAANAGGQLALGLFAVALGRAAAQLLWR
;
A
#
# COMPACT_ATOMS: atom_id res chain seq x y z
N MET A 1 -3.62 16.29 -20.66
CA MET A 1 -3.07 17.12 -19.56
C MET A 1 -3.80 16.92 -18.23
N LYS A 2 -5.15 16.95 -18.20
CA LYS A 2 -5.91 16.73 -16.94
C LYS A 2 -5.55 15.42 -16.19
N PRO A 3 -5.42 14.24 -16.85
CA PRO A 3 -5.07 13.00 -16.13
C PRO A 3 -3.69 13.05 -15.47
N LEU A 4 -2.69 13.65 -16.13
CA LEU A 4 -1.34 13.76 -15.59
C LEU A 4 -1.29 14.66 -14.35
N ALA A 5 -2.04 15.77 -14.34
CA ALA A 5 -2.15 16.64 -13.17
C ALA A 5 -2.78 15.90 -11.97
N LEU A 6 -3.81 15.07 -12.23
CA LEU A 6 -4.42 14.23 -11.19
C LEU A 6 -3.44 13.21 -10.61
N VAL A 7 -2.64 12.56 -11.47
CA VAL A 7 -1.60 11.63 -11.03
C VAL A 7 -0.52 12.35 -10.22
N PHE A 8 -0.09 13.53 -10.66
CA PHE A 8 0.91 14.33 -9.96
C PHE A 8 0.45 14.74 -8.55
N LEU A 9 -0.75 15.31 -8.45
CA LEU A 9 -1.32 15.74 -7.18
C LEU A 9 -1.60 14.55 -6.25
N GLY A 10 -2.23 13.51 -6.78
CA GLY A 10 -2.49 12.29 -6.02
C GLY A 10 -1.21 11.60 -5.56
N GLY A 11 -0.20 11.53 -6.45
CA GLY A 11 1.11 10.95 -6.14
C GLY A 11 1.84 11.70 -5.03
N GLY A 12 1.80 13.04 -5.06
CA GLY A 12 2.36 13.86 -3.99
C GLY A 12 1.68 13.62 -2.64
N ILE A 13 0.34 13.54 -2.63
CA ILE A 13 -0.44 13.21 -1.42
C ILE A 13 -0.08 11.80 -0.93
N GLY A 14 -0.10 10.81 -1.84
CA GLY A 14 0.22 9.42 -1.50
C GLY A 14 1.62 9.25 -0.93
N ALA A 15 2.62 9.85 -1.55
CA ALA A 15 4.01 9.82 -1.08
C ALA A 15 4.17 10.50 0.28
N SER A 16 3.48 11.62 0.52
CA SER A 16 3.47 12.31 1.80
C SER A 16 2.83 11.45 2.91
N LEU A 17 1.69 10.82 2.62
CA LEU A 17 1.03 9.88 3.53
C LEU A 17 1.94 8.68 3.84
N ARG A 18 2.60 8.11 2.83
CA ARG A 18 3.58 7.04 3.03
C ARG A 18 4.69 7.45 3.98
N HIS A 19 5.27 8.64 3.80
CA HIS A 19 6.33 9.13 4.66
C HIS A 19 5.85 9.28 6.12
N LEU A 20 4.70 9.89 6.33
CA LEU A 20 4.15 10.11 7.67
C LEU A 20 3.72 8.82 8.35
N LEU A 21 2.88 8.02 7.70
CA LEU A 21 2.32 6.79 8.29
C LEU A 21 3.36 5.69 8.39
N GLY A 22 4.22 5.54 7.38
CA GLY A 22 5.34 4.60 7.42
C GLY A 22 6.35 4.95 8.51
N GLY A 23 6.70 6.24 8.64
CA GLY A 23 7.55 6.72 9.71
C GLY A 23 6.95 6.48 11.10
N ALA A 24 5.66 6.75 11.27
CA ALA A 24 4.94 6.49 12.52
C ALA A 24 4.90 4.98 12.86
N ALA A 25 4.59 4.13 11.88
CA ALA A 25 4.56 2.68 12.08
C ALA A 25 5.94 2.13 12.45
N GLN A 26 7.01 2.62 11.80
CA GLN A 26 8.38 2.23 12.13
C GLN A 26 8.76 2.67 13.55
N ALA A 27 8.43 3.89 13.93
CA ALA A 27 8.73 4.42 15.27
C ALA A 27 7.97 3.65 16.37
N LEU A 28 6.70 3.35 16.15
CA LEU A 28 5.86 2.59 17.09
C LEU A 28 6.34 1.14 17.27
N SER A 29 6.85 0.52 16.22
CA SER A 29 7.37 -0.86 16.28
C SER A 29 8.63 -0.99 17.12
N ARG A 30 9.38 0.10 17.31
CA ARG A 30 10.69 0.15 17.99
C ARG A 30 11.72 -0.83 17.39
N SER A 31 11.45 -1.38 16.21
CA SER A 31 12.35 -2.30 15.50
C SER A 31 13.43 -1.52 14.75
N ALA A 32 14.68 -1.84 14.99
CA ALA A 32 15.80 -1.31 14.21
C ALA A 32 16.05 -2.14 12.93
N THR A 33 15.60 -3.40 12.92
CA THR A 33 15.94 -4.36 11.85
C THR A 33 14.79 -4.53 10.85
N PHE A 34 13.58 -4.83 11.32
CA PHE A 34 12.46 -5.13 10.44
C PHE A 34 11.76 -3.87 9.92
N PRO A 35 11.47 -3.77 8.60
CA PRO A 35 10.91 -2.57 7.97
C PRO A 35 9.37 -2.47 8.15
N TRP A 36 8.91 -2.29 9.37
CA TRP A 36 7.48 -2.20 9.69
C TRP A 36 6.78 -1.04 9.00
N GLY A 37 7.51 0.05 8.72
CA GLY A 37 6.97 1.21 8.01
C GLY A 37 6.47 0.85 6.62
N THR A 38 7.34 0.29 5.79
CA THR A 38 7.01 -0.17 4.42
C THR A 38 5.98 -1.30 4.46
N PHE A 39 6.13 -2.23 5.40
CA PHE A 39 5.20 -3.34 5.59
C PHE A 39 3.77 -2.85 5.84
N ALA A 40 3.58 -1.97 6.81
CA ALA A 40 2.27 -1.43 7.17
C ALA A 40 1.63 -0.62 6.03
N VAL A 41 2.42 0.23 5.37
CA VAL A 41 1.97 1.05 4.25
C VAL A 41 1.51 0.18 3.07
N ASN A 42 2.28 -0.83 2.69
CA ASN A 42 1.92 -1.71 1.58
C ASN A 42 0.69 -2.56 1.90
N VAL A 43 0.60 -3.16 3.10
CA VAL A 43 -0.57 -3.97 3.49
C VAL A 43 -1.83 -3.13 3.62
N SER A 44 -1.75 -1.94 4.24
CA SER A 44 -2.91 -1.03 4.33
C SER A 44 -3.34 -0.49 2.96
N GLY A 45 -2.39 -0.18 2.07
CA GLY A 45 -2.67 0.19 0.68
C GLY A 45 -3.36 -0.93 -0.10
N CYS A 46 -2.98 -2.19 0.12
CA CYS A 46 -3.64 -3.38 -0.43
C CYS A 46 -5.11 -3.49 0.05
N PHE A 47 -5.39 -3.21 1.31
CA PHE A 47 -6.76 -3.19 1.82
C PHE A 47 -7.59 -2.10 1.13
N VAL A 48 -7.06 -0.88 1.06
CA VAL A 48 -7.76 0.27 0.46
C VAL A 48 -8.02 0.05 -1.03
N ILE A 49 -7.04 -0.49 -1.78
CA ILE A 49 -7.27 -0.76 -3.21
C ILE A 49 -8.33 -1.84 -3.42
N GLY A 50 -8.36 -2.87 -2.57
CA GLY A 50 -9.41 -3.90 -2.60
C GLY A 50 -10.81 -3.32 -2.39
N LEU A 51 -10.96 -2.47 -1.39
CA LEU A 51 -12.22 -1.76 -1.08
C LEU A 51 -12.67 -0.89 -2.26
N LEU A 52 -11.79 -0.01 -2.74
CA LEU A 52 -12.12 0.91 -3.84
C LEU A 52 -12.35 0.19 -5.16
N ALA A 53 -11.64 -0.91 -5.43
CA ALA A 53 -11.83 -1.71 -6.65
C ALA A 53 -13.23 -2.32 -6.68
N HIS A 54 -13.68 -2.92 -5.57
CA HIS A 54 -15.03 -3.47 -5.48
C HIS A 54 -16.11 -2.39 -5.70
N LEU A 55 -15.98 -1.24 -5.06
CA LEU A 55 -16.92 -0.11 -5.24
C LEU A 55 -16.94 0.39 -6.68
N SER A 56 -15.76 0.48 -7.33
CA SER A 56 -15.65 0.92 -8.72
C SER A 56 -16.32 -0.07 -9.69
N GLU A 57 -16.18 -1.37 -9.45
CA GLU A 57 -16.77 -2.43 -10.26
C GLU A 57 -18.29 -2.54 -10.04
N ALA A 58 -18.74 -2.53 -8.78
CA ALA A 58 -20.14 -2.77 -8.43
C ALA A 58 -21.03 -1.53 -8.57
N ARG A 59 -20.47 -0.33 -8.36
CA ARG A 59 -21.21 0.94 -8.28
C ARG A 59 -20.72 2.01 -9.25
N GLY A 60 -19.65 1.76 -9.99
CA GLY A 60 -19.03 2.75 -10.85
C GLY A 60 -18.37 3.93 -10.12
N VAL A 61 -18.12 3.80 -8.81
CA VAL A 61 -17.55 4.88 -7.98
C VAL A 61 -16.33 4.34 -7.21
N PRO A 62 -15.17 4.98 -7.30
CA PRO A 62 -14.86 6.16 -8.13
C PRO A 62 -14.75 5.83 -9.63
N SER A 63 -15.07 6.80 -10.48
CA SER A 63 -14.99 6.68 -11.94
C SER A 63 -14.14 7.82 -12.54
N GLY A 64 -13.80 7.70 -13.82
CA GLY A 64 -13.12 8.77 -14.57
C GLY A 64 -11.88 9.34 -13.86
N GLY A 65 -11.82 10.65 -13.73
CA GLY A 65 -10.68 11.34 -13.10
C GLY A 65 -10.48 11.00 -11.62
N ALA A 66 -11.55 10.76 -10.87
CA ALA A 66 -11.46 10.34 -9.47
C ALA A 66 -10.75 8.98 -9.33
N ARG A 67 -11.02 8.04 -10.24
CA ARG A 67 -10.34 6.75 -10.29
C ARG A 67 -8.84 6.93 -10.58
N THR A 68 -8.49 7.75 -11.57
CA THR A 68 -7.10 8.06 -11.90
C THR A 68 -6.38 8.70 -10.70
N PHE A 69 -7.02 9.68 -10.06
CA PHE A 69 -6.46 10.34 -8.88
C PHE A 69 -6.21 9.36 -7.71
N LEU A 70 -7.19 8.52 -7.37
CA LEU A 70 -7.09 7.61 -6.23
C LEU A 70 -6.19 6.40 -6.49
N PHE A 71 -6.39 5.68 -7.61
CA PHE A 71 -5.65 4.42 -7.86
C PHE A 71 -4.22 4.67 -8.34
N VAL A 72 -4.08 5.52 -9.35
CA VAL A 72 -2.76 5.77 -9.94
C VAL A 72 -1.98 6.81 -9.15
N GLY A 73 -2.64 7.89 -8.74
CA GLY A 73 -2.03 8.94 -7.95
C GLY A 73 -1.82 8.52 -6.49
N VAL A 74 -2.86 8.56 -5.69
CA VAL A 74 -2.75 8.40 -4.23
C VAL A 74 -2.20 7.03 -3.85
N LEU A 75 -2.83 5.93 -4.29
CA LEU A 75 -2.36 4.58 -3.93
C LEU A 75 -1.03 4.22 -4.58
N GLY A 76 -0.81 4.65 -5.84
CA GLY A 76 0.48 4.47 -6.50
C GLY A 76 1.62 5.23 -5.82
N GLY A 77 1.37 6.42 -5.28
CA GLY A 77 2.32 7.16 -4.47
C GLY A 77 2.47 6.64 -3.04
N TYR A 78 1.39 6.08 -2.47
CA TYR A 78 1.36 5.57 -1.10
C TYR A 78 2.13 4.26 -0.95
N THR A 79 1.90 3.27 -1.82
CA THR A 79 2.58 1.95 -1.78
C THR A 79 3.93 1.98 -2.48
N THR A 80 4.82 1.03 -2.16
CA THR A 80 6.15 0.98 -2.77
C THR A 80 6.71 -0.43 -2.84
N PHE A 81 6.87 -0.93 -4.06
CA PHE A 81 7.55 -2.21 -4.30
C PHE A 81 9.08 -2.07 -4.27
N SER A 82 9.61 -0.93 -4.70
CA SER A 82 11.05 -0.69 -4.73
C SER A 82 11.68 -0.63 -3.32
N SER A 83 11.01 0.03 -2.37
CA SER A 83 11.45 0.04 -0.97
C SER A 83 11.41 -1.37 -0.37
N PHE A 84 10.30 -2.10 -0.56
CA PHE A 84 10.16 -3.49 -0.16
C PHE A 84 11.30 -4.38 -0.68
N GLY A 85 11.62 -4.28 -1.97
CA GLY A 85 12.69 -5.07 -2.58
C GLY A 85 14.06 -4.71 -2.01
N ASN A 86 14.36 -3.42 -1.89
CA ASN A 86 15.63 -2.95 -1.33
C ASN A 86 15.81 -3.35 0.15
N GLU A 87 14.78 -3.21 0.95
CA GLU A 87 14.79 -3.60 2.37
C GLU A 87 14.98 -5.12 2.54
N THR A 88 14.30 -5.93 1.72
CA THR A 88 14.47 -7.39 1.74
C THR A 88 15.91 -7.80 1.40
N VAL A 89 16.51 -7.19 0.36
CA VAL A 89 17.90 -7.45 -0.01
C VAL A 89 18.87 -6.99 1.09
N ASN A 90 18.61 -5.86 1.72
CA ASN A 90 19.44 -5.36 2.83
C ASN A 90 19.39 -6.29 4.05
N LEU A 91 18.23 -6.85 4.38
CA LEU A 91 18.10 -7.86 5.42
C LEU A 91 18.93 -9.12 5.11
N LEU A 92 18.88 -9.61 3.85
CA LEU A 92 19.70 -10.74 3.43
C LEU A 92 21.20 -10.45 3.53
N ARG A 93 21.64 -9.27 3.10
CA ARG A 93 23.05 -8.84 3.18
C ARG A 93 23.54 -8.65 4.62
N GLY A 94 22.63 -8.29 5.52
CA GLY A 94 22.88 -8.20 6.96
C GLY A 94 22.89 -9.54 7.69
N GLY A 95 22.65 -10.67 7.00
CA GLY A 95 22.56 -12.00 7.61
C GLY A 95 21.20 -12.30 8.26
N GLU A 96 20.23 -11.40 8.11
CA GLU A 96 18.88 -11.49 8.70
C GLU A 96 17.91 -12.28 7.78
N ALA A 97 18.28 -13.52 7.44
CA ALA A 97 17.56 -14.34 6.47
C ALA A 97 16.09 -14.59 6.87
N LEU A 98 15.82 -14.82 8.16
CA LEU A 98 14.45 -15.03 8.65
C LEU A 98 13.61 -13.75 8.54
N ALA A 99 14.18 -12.60 8.86
CA ALA A 99 13.49 -11.31 8.71
C ALA A 99 13.25 -11.00 7.23
N ALA A 100 14.19 -11.30 6.34
CA ALA A 100 14.01 -11.16 4.90
C ALA A 100 12.88 -12.05 4.37
N ALA A 101 12.84 -13.32 4.78
CA ALA A 101 11.77 -14.25 4.41
C ALA A 101 10.41 -13.79 4.96
N ALA A 102 10.37 -13.31 6.21
CA ALA A 102 9.17 -12.76 6.83
C ALA A 102 8.68 -11.48 6.11
N ASN A 103 9.62 -10.59 5.72
CA ASN A 103 9.27 -9.40 4.95
C ASN A 103 8.70 -9.76 3.57
N ALA A 104 9.37 -10.62 2.82
CA ALA A 104 8.96 -11.01 1.49
C ALA A 104 7.64 -11.81 1.51
N GLY A 105 7.60 -12.90 2.28
CA GLY A 105 6.43 -13.78 2.39
C GLY A 105 5.25 -13.09 3.08
N GLY A 106 5.52 -12.32 4.13
CA GLY A 106 4.50 -11.59 4.88
C GLY A 106 3.83 -10.50 4.04
N GLN A 107 4.58 -9.67 3.32
CA GLN A 107 3.98 -8.65 2.45
C GLN A 107 3.18 -9.27 1.31
N LEU A 108 3.66 -10.37 0.72
CA LEU A 108 2.91 -11.09 -0.32
C LEU A 108 1.60 -11.68 0.23
N ALA A 109 1.68 -12.48 1.28
CA ALA A 109 0.53 -13.19 1.84
C ALA A 109 -0.50 -12.22 2.44
N LEU A 110 -0.05 -11.32 3.32
CA LEU A 110 -0.94 -10.36 3.98
C LEU A 110 -1.43 -9.27 3.03
N GLY A 111 -0.64 -8.89 2.02
CA GLY A 111 -1.07 -7.96 0.98
C GLY A 111 -2.22 -8.53 0.16
N LEU A 112 -2.09 -9.77 -0.33
CA LEU A 112 -3.17 -10.45 -1.08
C LEU A 112 -4.42 -10.66 -0.20
N PHE A 113 -4.22 -11.09 1.05
CA PHE A 113 -5.31 -11.23 2.01
C PHE A 113 -6.01 -9.88 2.28
N ALA A 114 -5.23 -8.80 2.45
CA ALA A 114 -5.77 -7.47 2.67
C ALA A 114 -6.60 -6.95 1.48
N VAL A 115 -6.18 -7.23 0.24
CA VAL A 115 -7.01 -6.94 -0.96
C VAL A 115 -8.34 -7.68 -0.89
N ALA A 116 -8.31 -8.99 -0.62
CA ALA A 116 -9.53 -9.80 -0.51
C ALA A 116 -10.44 -9.30 0.62
N LEU A 117 -9.87 -8.97 1.77
CA LEU A 117 -10.59 -8.43 2.92
C LEU A 117 -11.22 -7.06 2.60
N GLY A 118 -10.51 -6.18 1.91
CA GLY A 118 -11.03 -4.87 1.48
C GLY A 118 -12.22 -5.03 0.52
N ARG A 119 -12.14 -5.97 -0.43
CA ARG A 119 -13.26 -6.30 -1.33
C ARG A 119 -14.47 -6.84 -0.56
N ALA A 120 -14.25 -7.77 0.38
CA ALA A 120 -15.31 -8.33 1.23
C ALA A 120 -15.96 -7.26 2.11
N ALA A 121 -15.17 -6.38 2.72
CA ALA A 121 -15.65 -5.26 3.51
C ALA A 121 -16.56 -4.33 2.69
N ALA A 122 -16.14 -3.95 1.47
CA ALA A 122 -16.95 -3.14 0.59
C ALA A 122 -18.26 -3.85 0.21
N GLN A 123 -18.23 -5.15 -0.06
CA GLN A 123 -19.42 -5.94 -0.37
C GLN A 123 -20.42 -5.98 0.79
N LEU A 124 -19.95 -6.04 2.02
CA LEU A 124 -20.81 -6.07 3.22
C LEU A 124 -21.41 -4.70 3.54
N LEU A 125 -20.59 -3.64 3.39
CA LEU A 125 -21.01 -2.28 3.78
C LEU A 125 -21.94 -1.62 2.76
N TRP A 126 -21.88 -2.03 1.49
CA TRP A 126 -22.63 -1.43 0.38
C TRP A 126 -23.46 -2.46 -0.39
N ARG A 127 -24.07 -3.41 0.30
CA ARG A 127 -25.08 -4.34 -0.26
C ARG A 127 -26.30 -3.62 -0.80
#